data_adc395efc9f733476c5aa63fb94f2e26
#
_entry.id   adc395efc9f733476c5aa63fb94f2e26
#
_cell.length_a   1.000
_cell.length_b   1.000
_cell.length_c   1.000
_cell.angle_alpha   90.00
_cell.angle_beta   90.00
_cell.angle_gamma   90.00
#
_symmetry.space_group_name_H-M   'P 1'
#
loop_
_entity.id
_entity.type
_entity.pdbx_description
1 polymer ?
#
loop_
_entity_poly.entity_id
_entity_poly.type
_entity_poly.pdbx_seq_one_letter_code
_entity_poly.pdbx_strand_id
1 'polypeptide(L)'
;MLAVLLLGLLVLVVHDVGYLLRHPFWTDETWVAVTTRFPLSQLPATTSSTPIGWSALLRVVTVGRTQTGRLLPLGFAGVSVMIAYWFARRIGWRWRPASVTAGLLAGIGVLLAPAMLVRNDLKQYTADACMALLTLALTSQLEREWSRWRLAGLSVAVWGGMLLSDTVAFVGVAAFGAVCAVQLARRAWRRLAEAVVAGIGTATLMLGVYEGFDARAVVPGLTAYWAGYYLPATHGLRAGSTFVISRFDAVHAFFGLGPVWLGVPLFVAGVVTIFRLGRPATAIAVTALWPEMLALSALKKYPFLDERTSTFLFAVTVVVAAIGVAGLASLVRPWLKGAVAALVAAAAAVAFTVAAQPYVRSHSIPHDYVRDQARYLAAHAAPGDVIVVNLSSNWGFAYYWPVGAPARRADPAVLQGYEAYFPGQPRIIVARGRDPAGVNTALTLALARARQHPCSRIWLVRSHLSAAEGAAWTAALRQQGLVSTRGGTHGLLVVQPSRGSASGPARCPGGGPAPGR
;
A
#
# COMPACT_ATOMS: atom_id res chain seq x y z
N MET A 1 -16.97 -24.74 4.40
CA MET A 1 -15.54 -24.50 4.16
C MET A 1 -15.25 -24.24 2.68
N LEU A 2 -15.66 -25.13 1.75
CA LEU A 2 -15.43 -24.99 0.31
C LEU A 2 -15.91 -23.63 -0.26
N ALA A 3 -17.15 -23.20 0.05
CA ALA A 3 -17.69 -21.91 -0.42
C ALA A 3 -16.85 -20.69 0.01
N VAL A 4 -16.24 -20.75 1.20
CA VAL A 4 -15.37 -19.67 1.69
C VAL A 4 -14.07 -19.62 0.91
N LEU A 5 -13.47 -20.80 0.67
CA LEU A 5 -12.26 -20.90 -0.15
C LEU A 5 -12.52 -20.44 -1.58
N LEU A 6 -13.62 -20.89 -2.18
CA LEU A 6 -14.01 -20.45 -3.53
C LEU A 6 -14.20 -18.94 -3.60
N LEU A 7 -14.85 -18.35 -2.60
CA LEU A 7 -15.02 -16.89 -2.52
C LEU A 7 -13.67 -16.16 -2.45
N GLY A 8 -12.73 -16.65 -1.65
CA GLY A 8 -11.37 -16.10 -1.58
C GLY A 8 -10.60 -16.25 -2.91
N LEU A 9 -10.77 -17.38 -3.60
CA LEU A 9 -10.13 -17.64 -4.89
C LEU A 9 -10.70 -16.77 -6.02
N LEU A 10 -11.93 -16.23 -5.87
CA LEU A 10 -12.48 -15.27 -6.85
C LEU A 10 -11.59 -14.03 -7.03
N VAL A 11 -10.72 -13.70 -6.06
CA VAL A 11 -9.69 -12.65 -6.21
C VAL A 11 -8.84 -12.89 -7.46
N LEU A 12 -8.52 -14.15 -7.78
CA LEU A 12 -7.73 -14.51 -8.97
C LEU A 12 -8.48 -14.31 -10.30
N VAL A 13 -9.83 -14.36 -10.24
CA VAL A 13 -10.70 -14.12 -11.41
C VAL A 13 -10.97 -12.63 -11.59
N VAL A 14 -11.18 -11.93 -10.48
CA VAL A 14 -11.49 -10.49 -10.48
C VAL A 14 -10.26 -9.67 -10.89
N HIS A 15 -9.08 -10.05 -10.39
CA HIS A 15 -7.82 -9.43 -10.80
C HIS A 15 -7.27 -10.10 -12.05
N ASP A 16 -6.81 -9.32 -13.00
CA ASP A 16 -6.03 -9.85 -14.13
C ASP A 16 -4.62 -10.23 -13.65
N VAL A 17 -4.51 -11.44 -13.09
CA VAL A 17 -3.23 -11.96 -12.57
C VAL A 17 -2.17 -12.01 -13.67
N GLY A 18 -2.57 -12.32 -14.89
CA GLY A 18 -1.67 -12.32 -16.05
C GLY A 18 -1.08 -10.94 -16.32
N TYR A 19 -1.91 -9.90 -16.24
CA TYR A 19 -1.45 -8.51 -16.34
C TYR A 19 -0.52 -8.15 -15.17
N LEU A 20 -0.93 -8.42 -13.94
CA LEU A 20 -0.14 -8.11 -12.74
C LEU A 20 1.26 -8.74 -12.77
N LEU A 21 1.40 -9.98 -13.26
CA LEU A 21 2.67 -10.67 -13.32
C LEU A 21 3.55 -10.25 -14.52
N ARG A 22 2.98 -9.64 -15.56
CA ARG A 22 3.73 -9.15 -16.74
C ARG A 22 4.08 -7.69 -16.66
N HIS A 23 3.21 -6.87 -16.05
CA HIS A 23 3.39 -5.43 -15.97
C HIS A 23 4.59 -5.07 -15.08
N PRO A 24 5.52 -4.18 -15.51
CA PRO A 24 6.67 -3.78 -14.68
C PRO A 24 6.20 -3.17 -13.37
N PHE A 25 7.04 -3.29 -12.34
CA PHE A 25 6.82 -2.54 -11.10
C PHE A 25 7.01 -1.04 -11.38
N TRP A 26 6.11 -0.22 -10.83
CA TRP A 26 6.27 1.23 -10.81
C TRP A 26 7.11 1.68 -9.61
N THR A 27 7.44 2.96 -9.53
CA THR A 27 8.41 3.50 -8.56
C THR A 27 8.15 3.07 -7.11
N ASP A 28 6.91 3.17 -6.61
CA ASP A 28 6.59 2.80 -5.23
C ASP A 28 6.72 1.29 -4.99
N GLU A 29 6.39 0.47 -6.00
CA GLU A 29 6.60 -0.98 -5.92
C GLU A 29 8.08 -1.34 -5.98
N THR A 30 8.87 -0.67 -6.83
CA THR A 30 10.32 -0.94 -6.92
C THR A 30 11.04 -0.56 -5.65
N TRP A 31 10.60 0.49 -4.95
CA TRP A 31 11.11 0.85 -3.63
C TRP A 31 10.98 -0.29 -2.62
N VAL A 32 9.86 -1.00 -2.64
CA VAL A 32 9.63 -2.18 -1.79
C VAL A 32 10.32 -3.42 -2.37
N ALA A 33 10.17 -3.68 -3.67
CA ALA A 33 10.70 -4.87 -4.34
C ALA A 33 12.21 -5.00 -4.21
N VAL A 34 12.96 -3.90 -4.27
CA VAL A 34 14.43 -3.94 -4.19
C VAL A 34 14.93 -4.48 -2.85
N THR A 35 14.13 -4.37 -1.78
CA THR A 35 14.47 -4.94 -0.46
C THR A 35 14.66 -6.46 -0.52
N THR A 36 13.97 -7.12 -1.45
CA THR A 36 14.09 -8.58 -1.64
C THR A 36 15.45 -8.99 -2.21
N ARG A 37 16.22 -8.03 -2.74
CA ARG A 37 17.53 -8.24 -3.36
C ARG A 37 18.71 -7.83 -2.47
N PHE A 38 18.48 -7.08 -1.42
CA PHE A 38 19.51 -6.70 -0.48
C PHE A 38 19.91 -7.88 0.41
N PRO A 39 21.14 -7.90 0.97
CA PRO A 39 21.52 -8.88 2.00
C PRO A 39 20.52 -8.89 3.16
N LEU A 40 20.27 -10.06 3.75
CA LEU A 40 19.34 -10.19 4.89
C LEU A 40 19.72 -9.30 6.07
N SER A 41 21.02 -9.09 6.30
CA SER A 41 21.53 -8.18 7.34
C SER A 41 21.12 -6.72 7.15
N GLN A 42 20.75 -6.33 5.93
CA GLN A 42 20.28 -4.97 5.62
C GLN A 42 18.75 -4.83 5.72
N LEU A 43 18.00 -5.91 5.85
CA LEU A 43 16.54 -5.87 5.89
C LEU A 43 16.00 -4.90 6.95
N PRO A 44 16.50 -4.86 8.21
CA PRO A 44 16.01 -3.90 9.20
C PRO A 44 16.24 -2.43 8.81
N ALA A 45 17.29 -2.15 8.04
CA ALA A 45 17.60 -0.79 7.60
C ALA A 45 16.78 -0.34 6.38
N THR A 46 16.15 -1.28 5.67
CA THR A 46 15.41 -1.04 4.43
C THR A 46 13.89 -1.13 4.58
N THR A 47 13.39 -1.38 5.78
CA THR A 47 11.95 -1.49 6.10
C THR A 47 11.23 -0.14 6.25
N SER A 48 11.80 0.95 5.76
CA SER A 48 11.29 2.31 5.96
C SER A 48 9.87 2.59 5.40
N SER A 49 9.32 1.71 4.58
CA SER A 49 7.99 1.90 3.97
C SER A 49 7.04 0.72 4.18
N THR A 50 7.51 -0.35 4.80
CA THR A 50 6.74 -1.57 5.02
C THR A 50 7.23 -2.28 6.28
N PRO A 51 6.34 -2.96 7.04
CA PRO A 51 6.73 -3.76 8.19
C PRO A 51 7.77 -4.83 7.85
N ILE A 52 8.62 -5.16 8.82
CA ILE A 52 9.74 -6.09 8.59
C ILE A 52 9.28 -7.49 8.16
N GLY A 53 8.23 -8.03 8.77
CA GLY A 53 7.68 -9.35 8.43
C GLY A 53 7.06 -9.35 7.04
N TRP A 54 6.43 -8.25 6.61
CA TRP A 54 5.96 -8.09 5.25
C TRP A 54 7.11 -8.17 4.25
N SER A 55 8.19 -7.41 4.48
CA SER A 55 9.38 -7.43 3.63
C SER A 55 10.04 -8.81 3.59
N ALA A 56 10.06 -9.53 4.72
CA ALA A 56 10.56 -10.91 4.78
C ALA A 56 9.70 -11.88 3.94
N LEU A 57 8.36 -11.79 4.03
CA LEU A 57 7.44 -12.60 3.21
C LEU A 57 7.57 -12.28 1.73
N LEU A 58 7.67 -11.00 1.36
CA LEU A 58 7.92 -10.61 -0.03
C LEU A 58 9.17 -11.27 -0.59
N ARG A 59 10.23 -11.36 0.20
CA ARG A 59 11.48 -12.01 -0.19
C ARG A 59 11.29 -13.49 -0.50
N VAL A 60 10.44 -14.19 0.25
CA VAL A 60 10.11 -15.61 0.01
C VAL A 60 9.31 -15.79 -1.27
N VAL A 61 8.35 -14.88 -1.55
CA VAL A 61 7.44 -15.00 -2.70
C VAL A 61 8.07 -14.47 -3.98
N THR A 62 9.00 -13.51 -3.89
CA THR A 62 9.62 -12.89 -5.07
C THR A 62 10.72 -13.79 -5.65
N VAL A 63 10.49 -14.31 -6.84
CA VAL A 63 11.45 -15.14 -7.57
C VAL A 63 12.28 -14.28 -8.53
N GLY A 64 13.56 -14.17 -8.26
CA GLY A 64 14.50 -13.43 -9.11
C GLY A 64 14.14 -11.95 -9.27
N ARG A 65 13.93 -11.49 -10.53
CA ARG A 65 13.54 -10.11 -10.89
C ARG A 65 12.16 -10.07 -11.52
N THR A 66 11.31 -11.01 -11.13
CA THR A 66 9.95 -11.13 -11.64
C THR A 66 8.96 -10.34 -10.79
N GLN A 67 7.73 -10.24 -11.25
CA GLN A 67 6.63 -9.58 -10.55
C GLN A 67 5.86 -10.52 -9.61
N THR A 68 6.41 -11.70 -9.30
CA THR A 68 5.76 -12.70 -8.42
C THR A 68 5.49 -12.16 -7.01
N GLY A 69 6.23 -11.13 -6.56
CA GLY A 69 5.95 -10.43 -5.31
C GLY A 69 4.50 -9.95 -5.17
N ARG A 70 3.80 -9.63 -6.29
CA ARG A 70 2.38 -9.24 -6.27
C ARG A 70 1.42 -10.35 -5.86
N LEU A 71 1.87 -11.60 -5.83
CA LEU A 71 1.06 -12.71 -5.30
C LEU A 71 0.83 -12.58 -3.79
N LEU A 72 1.73 -11.91 -3.06
CA LEU A 72 1.57 -11.71 -1.62
C LEU A 72 0.37 -10.79 -1.30
N PRO A 73 0.28 -9.55 -1.81
CA PRO A 73 -0.92 -8.72 -1.61
C PRO A 73 -2.19 -9.38 -2.14
N LEU A 74 -2.17 -10.12 -3.25
CA LEU A 74 -3.32 -10.89 -3.73
C LEU A 74 -3.74 -11.98 -2.74
N GLY A 75 -2.79 -12.69 -2.14
CA GLY A 75 -3.07 -13.69 -1.11
C GLY A 75 -3.77 -13.06 0.10
N PHE A 76 -3.25 -11.94 0.61
CA PHE A 76 -3.89 -11.22 1.71
C PHE A 76 -5.26 -10.65 1.34
N ALA A 77 -5.47 -10.19 0.11
CA ALA A 77 -6.79 -9.80 -0.39
C ALA A 77 -7.78 -10.98 -0.33
N GLY A 78 -7.37 -12.15 -0.82
CA GLY A 78 -8.20 -13.37 -0.75
C GLY A 78 -8.53 -13.79 0.69
N VAL A 79 -7.54 -13.73 1.59
CA VAL A 79 -7.76 -14.01 3.02
C VAL A 79 -8.70 -12.97 3.65
N SER A 80 -8.58 -11.70 3.28
CA SER A 80 -9.49 -10.64 3.75
C SER A 80 -10.94 -10.92 3.36
N VAL A 81 -11.18 -11.37 2.12
CA VAL A 81 -12.51 -11.78 1.63
C VAL A 81 -13.08 -12.93 2.47
N MET A 82 -12.26 -13.94 2.77
CA MET A 82 -12.67 -15.08 3.59
C MET A 82 -12.98 -14.65 5.04
N ILE A 83 -12.15 -13.80 5.64
CA ILE A 83 -12.36 -13.29 7.00
C ILE A 83 -13.61 -12.40 7.04
N ALA A 84 -13.83 -11.51 6.07
CA ALA A 84 -15.01 -10.68 5.96
C ALA A 84 -16.30 -11.51 5.93
N TYR A 85 -16.33 -12.52 5.06
CA TYR A 85 -17.44 -13.49 5.01
C TYR A 85 -17.66 -14.18 6.35
N TRP A 86 -16.59 -14.72 6.94
CA TRP A 86 -16.67 -15.47 8.19
C TRP A 86 -17.09 -14.59 9.35
N PHE A 87 -16.55 -13.39 9.50
CA PHE A 87 -16.86 -12.42 10.53
C PHE A 87 -18.34 -12.01 10.46
N ALA A 88 -18.79 -11.50 9.33
CA ALA A 88 -20.17 -11.05 9.17
C ALA A 88 -21.19 -12.18 9.36
N ARG A 89 -20.85 -13.39 8.91
CA ARG A 89 -21.70 -14.58 9.10
C ARG A 89 -21.78 -15.02 10.56
N ARG A 90 -20.70 -14.90 11.34
CA ARG A 90 -20.56 -15.47 12.69
C ARG A 90 -20.85 -14.49 13.81
N ILE A 91 -21.26 -13.27 13.50
CA ILE A 91 -21.43 -12.21 14.51
C ILE A 91 -22.54 -12.47 15.53
N GLY A 92 -23.43 -13.44 15.29
CA GLY A 92 -24.46 -13.83 16.28
C GLY A 92 -25.90 -13.84 15.75
N TRP A 93 -26.09 -13.96 14.46
CA TRP A 93 -27.40 -14.00 13.82
C TRP A 93 -28.31 -15.12 14.37
N ARG A 94 -29.56 -14.79 14.69
CA ARG A 94 -30.60 -15.76 15.02
C ARG A 94 -31.27 -16.35 13.79
N TRP A 95 -31.21 -15.64 12.66
CA TRP A 95 -31.85 -16.02 11.40
C TRP A 95 -30.76 -16.40 10.36
N ARG A 96 -30.75 -17.67 9.92
CA ARG A 96 -29.76 -18.20 8.99
C ARG A 96 -29.63 -17.42 7.68
N PRO A 97 -30.73 -17.02 6.98
CA PRO A 97 -30.60 -16.21 5.76
C PRO A 97 -29.88 -14.89 5.98
N ALA A 98 -30.16 -14.14 7.05
CA ALA A 98 -29.42 -12.91 7.35
C ALA A 98 -27.92 -13.17 7.59
N SER A 99 -27.59 -14.26 8.26
CA SER A 99 -26.20 -14.70 8.45
C SER A 99 -25.49 -14.96 7.13
N VAL A 100 -26.11 -15.68 6.19
CA VAL A 100 -25.53 -15.98 4.87
C VAL A 100 -25.44 -14.71 4.03
N THR A 101 -26.51 -13.90 4.01
CA THR A 101 -26.55 -12.61 3.32
C THR A 101 -25.46 -11.67 3.79
N ALA A 102 -25.32 -11.48 5.12
CA ALA A 102 -24.26 -10.64 5.69
C ALA A 102 -22.87 -11.13 5.26
N GLY A 103 -22.64 -12.45 5.34
CA GLY A 103 -21.37 -13.04 4.93
C GLY A 103 -21.07 -12.82 3.45
N LEU A 104 -22.03 -13.10 2.56
CA LEU A 104 -21.85 -12.93 1.13
C LEU A 104 -21.64 -11.46 0.75
N LEU A 105 -22.47 -10.55 1.27
CA LEU A 105 -22.33 -9.12 1.00
C LEU A 105 -20.98 -8.58 1.49
N ALA A 106 -20.55 -9.01 2.70
CA ALA A 106 -19.26 -8.59 3.24
C ALA A 106 -18.08 -9.13 2.40
N GLY A 107 -18.11 -10.41 2.04
CA GLY A 107 -17.07 -11.02 1.22
C GLY A 107 -17.02 -10.43 -0.19
N ILE A 108 -18.16 -10.27 -0.87
CA ILE A 108 -18.24 -9.64 -2.19
C ILE A 108 -17.85 -8.16 -2.10
N GLY A 109 -18.28 -7.45 -1.06
CA GLY A 109 -17.93 -6.05 -0.86
C GLY A 109 -16.42 -5.83 -0.72
N VAL A 110 -15.74 -6.67 0.06
CA VAL A 110 -14.27 -6.62 0.18
C VAL A 110 -13.59 -7.06 -1.12
N LEU A 111 -14.11 -8.10 -1.79
CA LEU A 111 -13.60 -8.58 -3.08
C LEU A 111 -13.62 -7.48 -4.15
N LEU A 112 -14.69 -6.68 -4.17
CA LEU A 112 -14.91 -5.63 -5.18
C LEU A 112 -14.47 -4.24 -4.71
N ALA A 113 -13.93 -4.12 -3.50
CA ALA A 113 -13.42 -2.84 -3.01
C ALA A 113 -12.27 -2.34 -3.89
N PRO A 114 -12.36 -1.18 -4.52
CA PRO A 114 -11.36 -0.68 -5.47
C PRO A 114 -9.95 -0.59 -4.89
N ALA A 115 -9.82 -0.22 -3.61
CA ALA A 115 -8.52 -0.18 -2.94
C ALA A 115 -7.81 -1.53 -2.91
N MET A 116 -8.57 -2.62 -2.76
CA MET A 116 -8.05 -3.98 -2.77
C MET A 116 -7.70 -4.46 -4.18
N LEU A 117 -8.29 -3.85 -5.20
CA LEU A 117 -8.20 -4.26 -6.61
C LEU A 117 -7.12 -3.48 -7.37
N VAL A 118 -7.13 -2.16 -7.21
CA VAL A 118 -6.29 -1.23 -7.97
C VAL A 118 -4.93 -1.05 -7.32
N ARG A 119 -4.84 -1.26 -6.01
CA ARG A 119 -3.67 -1.02 -5.18
C ARG A 119 -3.03 -2.31 -4.66
N ASN A 120 -3.10 -3.39 -5.42
CA ASN A 120 -2.26 -4.56 -5.20
C ASN A 120 -0.79 -4.23 -5.55
N ASP A 121 -0.33 -3.10 -5.06
CA ASP A 121 1.07 -2.78 -5.07
C ASP A 121 1.80 -3.62 -4.01
N LEU A 122 3.11 -3.58 -3.99
CA LEU A 122 3.89 -4.40 -3.07
C LEU A 122 3.87 -3.91 -1.61
N LYS A 123 3.07 -2.89 -1.29
CA LYS A 123 2.91 -2.42 0.08
C LYS A 123 1.88 -3.25 0.83
N GLN A 124 1.90 -3.14 2.15
CA GLN A 124 1.12 -3.97 3.08
C GLN A 124 -0.39 -3.67 3.14
N TYR A 125 -0.94 -2.80 2.30
CA TYR A 125 -2.31 -2.32 2.44
C TYR A 125 -3.38 -3.42 2.46
N THR A 126 -3.18 -4.52 1.74
CA THR A 126 -4.08 -5.68 1.82
C THR A 126 -3.89 -6.47 3.11
N ALA A 127 -2.68 -6.50 3.67
CA ALA A 127 -2.43 -7.07 5.00
C ALA A 127 -3.05 -6.18 6.08
N ASP A 128 -3.02 -4.84 5.94
CA ASP A 128 -3.69 -3.92 6.85
C ASP A 128 -5.19 -4.24 6.95
N ALA A 129 -5.87 -4.41 5.82
CA ALA A 129 -7.27 -4.81 5.78
C ALA A 129 -7.50 -6.20 6.40
N CYS A 130 -6.64 -7.17 6.08
CA CYS A 130 -6.71 -8.53 6.60
C CYS A 130 -6.58 -8.55 8.13
N MET A 131 -5.58 -7.87 8.68
CA MET A 131 -5.31 -7.87 10.11
C MET A 131 -6.38 -7.08 10.89
N ALA A 132 -6.90 -5.99 10.32
CA ALA A 132 -8.02 -5.26 10.90
C ALA A 132 -9.28 -6.14 11.03
N LEU A 133 -9.65 -6.80 9.94
CA LEU A 133 -10.81 -7.70 9.93
C LEU A 133 -10.62 -8.89 10.86
N LEU A 134 -9.42 -9.48 10.91
CA LEU A 134 -9.09 -10.58 11.81
C LEU A 134 -9.20 -10.16 13.27
N THR A 135 -8.64 -9.01 13.64
CA THR A 135 -8.70 -8.46 15.00
C THR A 135 -10.14 -8.26 15.46
N LEU A 136 -10.98 -7.62 14.63
CA LEU A 136 -12.40 -7.41 14.93
C LEU A 136 -13.20 -8.73 15.00
N ALA A 137 -12.89 -9.67 14.12
CA ALA A 137 -13.50 -10.99 14.13
C ALA A 137 -13.18 -11.77 15.42
N LEU A 138 -11.89 -11.73 15.86
CA LEU A 138 -11.46 -12.35 17.11
C LEU A 138 -12.06 -11.66 18.34
N THR A 139 -12.17 -10.31 18.31
CA THR A 139 -12.89 -9.54 19.34
C THR A 139 -14.33 -10.01 19.46
N SER A 140 -15.05 -10.17 18.34
CA SER A 140 -16.41 -10.68 18.32
C SER A 140 -16.53 -12.12 18.85
N GLN A 141 -15.54 -12.98 18.56
CA GLN A 141 -15.52 -14.34 19.11
C GLN A 141 -15.22 -14.38 20.61
N LEU A 142 -14.33 -13.50 21.10
CA LEU A 142 -14.05 -13.35 22.52
C LEU A 142 -15.30 -12.88 23.28
N GLU A 143 -16.09 -11.96 22.73
CA GLU A 143 -17.37 -11.53 23.31
C GLU A 143 -18.42 -12.65 23.33
N ARG A 144 -18.41 -13.51 22.30
CA ARG A 144 -19.37 -14.62 22.23
C ARG A 144 -19.14 -15.63 23.35
N GLU A 145 -17.88 -15.91 23.60
CA GLU A 145 -17.49 -16.89 24.60
C GLU A 145 -16.12 -16.49 25.14
N TRP A 146 -16.11 -16.00 26.39
CA TRP A 146 -14.89 -15.59 27.04
C TRP A 146 -14.02 -16.81 27.36
N SER A 147 -12.80 -16.81 26.83
CA SER A 147 -11.77 -17.74 27.24
C SER A 147 -10.39 -17.10 27.14
N ARG A 148 -9.46 -17.56 28.01
CA ARG A 148 -8.07 -17.09 27.99
C ARG A 148 -7.37 -17.40 26.68
N TRP A 149 -7.70 -18.53 26.06
CA TRP A 149 -7.16 -18.91 24.75
C TRP A 149 -7.61 -17.97 23.62
N ARG A 150 -8.85 -17.51 23.65
CA ARG A 150 -9.33 -16.52 22.68
C ARG A 150 -8.72 -15.15 22.94
N LEU A 151 -8.52 -14.77 24.21
CA LEU A 151 -7.82 -13.55 24.55
C LEU A 151 -6.35 -13.60 24.12
N ALA A 152 -5.66 -14.73 24.38
CA ALA A 152 -4.31 -14.98 23.88
C ALA A 152 -4.26 -14.96 22.35
N GLY A 153 -5.24 -15.57 21.67
CA GLY A 153 -5.36 -15.52 20.21
C GLY A 153 -5.52 -14.11 19.67
N LEU A 154 -6.31 -13.26 20.32
CA LEU A 154 -6.42 -11.84 19.98
C LEU A 154 -5.08 -11.12 20.19
N SER A 155 -4.40 -11.33 21.33
CA SER A 155 -3.09 -10.75 21.60
C SER A 155 -2.04 -11.14 20.56
N VAL A 156 -1.96 -12.43 20.24
CA VAL A 156 -1.02 -12.96 19.22
C VAL A 156 -1.34 -12.40 17.83
N ALA A 157 -2.62 -12.29 17.47
CA ALA A 157 -3.02 -11.73 16.17
C ALA A 157 -2.66 -10.23 16.06
N VAL A 158 -2.86 -9.45 17.13
CA VAL A 158 -2.51 -8.02 17.15
C VAL A 158 -0.99 -7.84 17.16
N TRP A 159 -0.28 -8.51 18.06
CA TRP A 159 1.18 -8.42 18.12
C TRP A 159 1.86 -8.97 16.85
N GLY A 160 1.52 -10.19 16.44
CA GLY A 160 2.09 -10.79 15.23
C GLY A 160 1.66 -10.04 13.96
N GLY A 161 0.48 -9.45 14.00
CA GLY A 161 -0.01 -8.56 12.94
C GLY A 161 0.86 -7.32 12.75
N MET A 162 1.48 -6.78 13.80
CA MET A 162 2.41 -5.65 13.71
C MET A 162 3.62 -5.93 12.80
N LEU A 163 4.01 -7.19 12.67
CA LEU A 163 5.05 -7.58 11.71
C LEU A 163 4.61 -7.49 10.24
N LEU A 164 3.30 -7.40 9.99
CA LEU A 164 2.71 -7.43 8.64
C LEU A 164 1.94 -6.15 8.29
N SER A 165 1.57 -5.36 9.31
CA SER A 165 0.61 -4.25 9.20
C SER A 165 0.82 -3.25 10.33
N ASP A 166 1.18 -2.03 9.98
CA ASP A 166 1.33 -0.95 10.97
C ASP A 166 -0.03 -0.53 11.56
N THR A 167 -1.10 -0.63 10.76
CA THR A 167 -2.44 -0.19 11.15
C THR A 167 -3.11 -1.11 12.17
N VAL A 168 -2.61 -2.34 12.35
CA VAL A 168 -3.11 -3.25 13.38
C VAL A 168 -2.93 -2.67 14.79
N ALA A 169 -1.99 -1.75 14.99
CA ALA A 169 -1.81 -1.03 16.24
C ALA A 169 -3.09 -0.28 16.63
N PHE A 170 -3.67 0.48 15.72
CA PHE A 170 -4.88 1.26 15.95
C PHE A 170 -6.07 0.35 16.21
N VAL A 171 -6.26 -0.66 15.37
CA VAL A 171 -7.36 -1.63 15.54
C VAL A 171 -7.23 -2.40 16.84
N GLY A 172 -6.00 -2.73 17.26
CA GLY A 172 -5.69 -3.37 18.55
C GLY A 172 -6.07 -2.50 19.74
N VAL A 173 -5.70 -1.22 19.71
CA VAL A 173 -6.07 -0.24 20.76
C VAL A 173 -7.59 -0.12 20.87
N ALA A 174 -8.28 0.07 19.75
CA ALA A 174 -9.74 0.13 19.71
C ALA A 174 -10.38 -1.18 20.25
N ALA A 175 -9.87 -2.35 19.87
CA ALA A 175 -10.39 -3.65 20.29
C ALA A 175 -10.19 -3.91 21.78
N PHE A 176 -8.98 -3.78 22.31
CA PHE A 176 -8.70 -3.98 23.74
C PHE A 176 -9.40 -2.93 24.60
N GLY A 177 -9.38 -1.64 24.19
CA GLY A 177 -10.11 -0.57 24.87
C GLY A 177 -11.60 -0.85 24.97
N ALA A 178 -12.23 -1.29 23.88
CA ALA A 178 -13.64 -1.65 23.84
C ALA A 178 -13.94 -2.88 24.71
N VAL A 179 -13.09 -3.92 24.67
CA VAL A 179 -13.23 -5.09 25.55
C VAL A 179 -13.15 -4.66 27.01
N CYS A 180 -12.17 -3.87 27.39
CA CYS A 180 -12.04 -3.36 28.78
C CYS A 180 -13.27 -2.53 29.20
N ALA A 181 -13.74 -1.61 28.34
CA ALA A 181 -14.92 -0.80 28.62
C ALA A 181 -16.16 -1.64 28.87
N VAL A 182 -16.40 -2.68 28.06
CA VAL A 182 -17.54 -3.59 28.23
C VAL A 182 -17.40 -4.44 29.50
N GLN A 183 -16.21 -4.95 29.83
CA GLN A 183 -16.02 -5.72 31.06
C GLN A 183 -16.16 -4.83 32.30
N LEU A 184 -15.71 -3.58 32.25
CA LEU A 184 -15.90 -2.59 33.29
C LEU A 184 -17.40 -2.29 33.51
N ALA A 185 -18.14 -2.01 32.42
CA ALA A 185 -19.58 -1.75 32.48
C ALA A 185 -20.37 -2.94 33.07
N ARG A 186 -19.93 -4.18 32.80
CA ARG A 186 -20.51 -5.41 33.33
C ARG A 186 -20.02 -5.75 34.74
N ARG A 187 -19.11 -4.95 35.33
CA ARG A 187 -18.45 -5.21 36.62
C ARG A 187 -17.74 -6.58 36.68
N ALA A 188 -17.27 -7.07 35.54
CA ALA A 188 -16.62 -8.38 35.43
C ALA A 188 -15.10 -8.23 35.71
N TRP A 189 -14.75 -7.87 36.95
CA TRP A 189 -13.41 -7.43 37.37
C TRP A 189 -12.29 -8.40 36.97
N ARG A 190 -12.51 -9.71 37.13
CA ARG A 190 -11.51 -10.71 36.74
C ARG A 190 -11.24 -10.68 35.23
N ARG A 191 -12.29 -10.61 34.40
CA ARG A 191 -12.13 -10.51 32.94
C ARG A 191 -11.53 -9.19 32.53
N LEU A 192 -11.88 -8.12 33.22
CA LEU A 192 -11.26 -6.81 33.03
C LEU A 192 -9.76 -6.88 33.30
N ALA A 193 -9.34 -7.45 34.44
CA ALA A 193 -7.93 -7.60 34.79
C ALA A 193 -7.19 -8.46 33.73
N GLU A 194 -7.78 -9.58 33.31
CA GLU A 194 -7.22 -10.44 32.23
C GLU A 194 -7.06 -9.64 30.93
N ALA A 195 -8.05 -8.82 30.52
CA ALA A 195 -8.01 -8.00 29.32
C ALA A 195 -6.94 -6.88 29.42
N VAL A 196 -6.85 -6.21 30.57
CA VAL A 196 -5.86 -5.14 30.81
C VAL A 196 -4.46 -5.71 30.74
N VAL A 197 -4.19 -6.83 31.44
CA VAL A 197 -2.86 -7.48 31.41
C VAL A 197 -2.48 -7.92 29.98
N ALA A 198 -3.43 -8.55 29.26
CA ALA A 198 -3.21 -8.96 27.88
C ALA A 198 -2.99 -7.75 26.97
N GLY A 199 -3.75 -6.66 27.13
CA GLY A 199 -3.63 -5.43 26.35
C GLY A 199 -2.28 -4.74 26.59
N ILE A 200 -1.87 -4.59 27.85
CA ILE A 200 -0.56 -4.00 28.21
C ILE A 200 0.58 -4.86 27.64
N GLY A 201 0.53 -6.19 27.86
CA GLY A 201 1.54 -7.09 27.32
C GLY A 201 1.64 -7.03 25.80
N THR A 202 0.49 -7.00 25.09
CA THR A 202 0.45 -6.84 23.64
C THR A 202 1.05 -5.49 23.22
N ALA A 203 0.66 -4.38 23.86
CA ALA A 203 1.17 -3.05 23.56
C ALA A 203 2.69 -2.95 23.79
N THR A 204 3.21 -3.57 24.85
CA THR A 204 4.66 -3.62 25.12
C THR A 204 5.42 -4.34 24.01
N LEU A 205 4.91 -5.50 23.55
CA LEU A 205 5.52 -6.23 22.45
C LEU A 205 5.45 -5.45 21.13
N MET A 206 4.34 -4.76 20.87
CA MET A 206 4.19 -3.90 19.69
C MET A 206 5.15 -2.72 19.71
N LEU A 207 5.31 -2.08 20.89
CA LEU A 207 6.29 -1.01 21.06
C LEU A 207 7.72 -1.53 20.78
N GLY A 208 8.04 -2.74 21.21
CA GLY A 208 9.33 -3.38 20.89
C GLY A 208 9.54 -3.57 19.37
N VAL A 209 8.51 -3.94 18.62
CA VAL A 209 8.57 -4.04 17.14
C VAL A 209 8.75 -2.63 16.54
N TYR A 210 7.94 -1.66 16.98
CA TYR A 210 8.01 -0.29 16.50
C TYR A 210 9.40 0.33 16.70
N GLU A 211 9.92 0.31 17.91
CA GLU A 211 11.25 0.88 18.22
C GLU A 211 12.38 0.12 17.53
N GLY A 212 12.24 -1.20 17.40
CA GLY A 212 13.24 -2.04 16.74
C GLY A 212 13.32 -1.81 15.22
N PHE A 213 12.20 -1.52 14.56
CA PHE A 213 12.13 -1.52 13.11
C PHE A 213 11.47 -0.28 12.52
N ASP A 214 10.26 0.11 12.97
CA ASP A 214 9.41 1.05 12.26
C ASP A 214 9.71 2.52 12.60
N ALA A 215 10.17 2.81 13.83
CA ALA A 215 10.53 4.16 14.26
C ALA A 215 11.56 4.84 13.33
N ARG A 216 12.39 4.04 12.67
CA ARG A 216 13.40 4.52 11.71
C ARG A 216 12.79 5.10 10.42
N ALA A 217 11.55 4.73 10.12
CA ALA A 217 10.81 5.22 8.95
C ALA A 217 10.20 6.61 9.17
N VAL A 218 10.09 7.04 10.42
CA VAL A 218 9.51 8.36 10.76
C VAL A 218 10.53 9.45 10.46
N VAL A 219 10.40 10.09 9.30
CA VAL A 219 11.27 11.16 8.84
C VAL A 219 10.47 12.42 8.52
N PRO A 220 11.03 13.63 8.76
CA PRO A 220 10.31 14.90 8.56
C PRO A 220 9.69 15.07 7.16
N GLY A 221 10.35 14.60 6.13
CA GLY A 221 9.86 14.66 4.77
C GLY A 221 8.57 13.86 4.53
N LEU A 222 8.33 12.80 5.29
CA LEU A 222 7.08 12.03 5.21
C LEU A 222 5.89 12.85 5.73
N THR A 223 6.10 13.62 6.80
CA THR A 223 5.08 14.55 7.33
C THR A 223 4.74 15.64 6.30
N ALA A 224 5.73 16.16 5.60
CA ALA A 224 5.51 17.14 4.52
C ALA A 224 4.75 16.53 3.32
N TYR A 225 5.08 15.30 2.95
CA TYR A 225 4.39 14.56 1.89
C TYR A 225 2.88 14.38 2.20
N TRP A 226 2.54 14.09 3.45
CA TRP A 226 1.17 13.88 3.90
C TRP A 226 0.47 15.15 4.39
N ALA A 227 1.04 16.35 4.22
CA ALA A 227 0.52 17.60 4.79
C ALA A 227 -0.95 17.87 4.42
N GLY A 228 -1.38 17.56 3.19
CA GLY A 228 -2.75 17.71 2.72
C GLY A 228 -3.76 16.69 3.27
N TYR A 229 -3.28 15.68 4.01
CA TYR A 229 -4.10 14.59 4.60
C TYR A 229 -4.19 14.68 6.13
N TYR A 230 -3.62 15.72 6.73
CA TYR A 230 -3.73 15.96 8.17
C TYR A 230 -4.86 16.95 8.49
N LEU A 231 -5.62 16.64 9.54
CA LEU A 231 -6.69 17.51 10.03
C LEU A 231 -6.10 18.87 10.43
N PRO A 232 -6.61 19.99 9.87
CA PRO A 232 -6.11 21.33 10.21
C PRO A 232 -6.70 21.81 11.55
N ALA A 233 -6.35 21.11 12.64
CA ALA A 233 -6.93 21.33 13.97
C ALA A 233 -6.74 22.76 14.51
N THR A 234 -5.68 23.47 14.07
CA THR A 234 -5.39 24.86 14.48
C THR A 234 -6.19 25.91 13.75
N HIS A 235 -6.93 25.55 12.68
CA HIS A 235 -7.66 26.48 11.82
C HIS A 235 -9.16 26.57 12.16
N GLY A 236 -9.57 26.01 13.29
CA GLY A 236 -10.94 26.08 13.81
C GLY A 236 -11.88 25.00 13.24
N LEU A 237 -13.08 24.91 13.84
CA LEU A 237 -14.06 23.87 13.55
C LEU A 237 -14.54 23.86 12.09
N ARG A 238 -14.70 25.04 11.47
CA ARG A 238 -15.15 25.14 10.07
C ARG A 238 -14.11 24.52 9.11
N ALA A 239 -12.84 24.83 9.29
CA ALA A 239 -11.79 24.25 8.46
C ALA A 239 -11.70 22.72 8.67
N GLY A 240 -11.80 22.26 9.93
CA GLY A 240 -11.83 20.84 10.27
C GLY A 240 -13.00 20.09 9.63
N SER A 241 -14.23 20.64 9.71
CA SER A 241 -15.40 20.01 9.10
C SER A 241 -15.33 19.99 7.57
N THR A 242 -14.89 21.08 6.95
CA THR A 242 -14.68 21.13 5.48
C THR A 242 -13.64 20.08 5.05
N PHE A 243 -12.53 19.96 5.78
CA PHE A 243 -11.52 18.94 5.53
C PHE A 243 -12.14 17.52 5.60
N VAL A 244 -12.82 17.18 6.68
CA VAL A 244 -13.44 15.86 6.86
C VAL A 244 -14.41 15.56 5.71
N ILE A 245 -15.31 16.49 5.38
CA ILE A 245 -16.27 16.32 4.28
C ILE A 245 -15.54 16.10 2.96
N SER A 246 -14.56 16.94 2.63
CA SER A 246 -13.81 16.82 1.38
C SER A 246 -13.03 15.51 1.27
N ARG A 247 -12.50 14.97 2.39
CA ARG A 247 -11.84 13.65 2.40
C ARG A 247 -12.84 12.52 2.17
N PHE A 248 -14.02 12.58 2.78
CA PHE A 248 -15.09 11.62 2.53
C PHE A 248 -15.54 11.66 1.07
N ASP A 249 -15.76 12.84 0.49
CA ASP A 249 -16.17 12.98 -0.91
C ASP A 249 -15.10 12.44 -1.87
N ALA A 250 -13.83 12.77 -1.63
CA ALA A 250 -12.71 12.27 -2.44
C ALA A 250 -12.63 10.74 -2.43
N VAL A 251 -12.79 10.11 -1.25
CA VAL A 251 -12.79 8.67 -1.08
C VAL A 251 -13.99 8.02 -1.76
N HIS A 252 -15.19 8.57 -1.61
CA HIS A 252 -16.38 8.06 -2.28
C HIS A 252 -16.27 8.15 -3.80
N ALA A 253 -15.74 9.26 -4.31
CA ALA A 253 -15.47 9.41 -5.73
C ALA A 253 -14.44 8.41 -6.25
N PHE A 254 -13.35 8.20 -5.48
CA PHE A 254 -12.30 7.25 -5.82
C PHE A 254 -12.80 5.80 -5.87
N PHE A 255 -13.62 5.40 -4.90
CA PHE A 255 -14.12 4.03 -4.81
C PHE A 255 -15.41 3.78 -5.60
N GLY A 256 -16.03 4.79 -6.16
CA GLY A 256 -17.30 4.64 -6.87
C GLY A 256 -18.42 4.08 -5.98
N LEU A 257 -18.36 4.30 -4.67
CA LEU A 257 -19.30 3.74 -3.68
C LEU A 257 -20.66 4.44 -3.66
N GLY A 258 -20.92 5.31 -4.62
CA GLY A 258 -22.12 6.13 -4.62
C GLY A 258 -22.06 7.28 -3.59
N PRO A 259 -23.17 7.93 -3.31
CA PRO A 259 -23.17 9.09 -2.44
C PRO A 259 -22.93 8.72 -0.96
N VAL A 260 -22.13 9.54 -0.27
CA VAL A 260 -21.79 9.43 1.17
C VAL A 260 -23.02 9.23 2.06
N TRP A 261 -24.13 9.90 1.72
CA TRP A 261 -25.37 9.82 2.48
C TRP A 261 -26.00 8.43 2.53
N LEU A 262 -25.62 7.50 1.64
CA LEU A 262 -26.05 6.09 1.71
C LEU A 262 -25.11 5.25 2.57
N GLY A 263 -23.80 5.45 2.43
CA GLY A 263 -22.79 4.68 3.15
C GLY A 263 -22.85 4.87 4.66
N VAL A 264 -22.98 6.12 5.12
CA VAL A 264 -23.05 6.44 6.56
C VAL A 264 -24.26 5.80 7.27
N PRO A 265 -25.50 5.92 6.78
CA PRO A 265 -26.63 5.22 7.40
C PRO A 265 -26.49 3.70 7.43
N LEU A 266 -25.93 3.09 6.39
CA LEU A 266 -25.69 1.65 6.37
C LEU A 266 -24.63 1.23 7.39
N PHE A 267 -23.57 2.01 7.54
CA PHE A 267 -22.57 1.80 8.58
C PHE A 267 -23.18 1.90 9.98
N VAL A 268 -23.97 2.96 10.26
CA VAL A 268 -24.67 3.14 11.54
C VAL A 268 -25.63 1.98 11.80
N ALA A 269 -26.42 1.58 10.80
CA ALA A 269 -27.29 0.40 10.91
C ALA A 269 -26.50 -0.87 11.23
N GLY A 270 -25.29 -1.01 10.66
CA GLY A 270 -24.37 -2.11 10.96
C GLY A 270 -23.90 -2.11 12.40
N VAL A 271 -23.43 -0.97 12.91
CA VAL A 271 -23.01 -0.79 14.32
C VAL A 271 -24.16 -1.13 15.27
N VAL A 272 -25.36 -0.60 15.02
CA VAL A 272 -26.56 -0.89 15.82
C VAL A 272 -26.90 -2.38 15.76
N THR A 273 -26.79 -2.99 14.60
CA THR A 273 -27.03 -4.43 14.43
C THR A 273 -26.02 -5.26 15.21
N ILE A 274 -24.73 -4.96 15.12
CA ILE A 274 -23.66 -5.62 15.89
C ILE A 274 -23.95 -5.53 17.39
N PHE A 275 -24.31 -4.34 17.86
CA PHE A 275 -24.66 -4.12 19.26
C PHE A 275 -25.87 -4.98 19.68
N ARG A 276 -26.96 -4.97 18.89
CA ARG A 276 -28.18 -5.76 19.15
C ARG A 276 -27.97 -7.28 19.10
N LEU A 277 -26.98 -7.72 18.35
CA LEU A 277 -26.57 -9.14 18.31
C LEU A 277 -25.69 -9.54 19.51
N GLY A 278 -25.54 -8.66 20.51
CA GLY A 278 -24.80 -8.92 21.75
C GLY A 278 -23.28 -8.83 21.59
N ARG A 279 -22.80 -7.96 20.70
CA ARG A 279 -21.37 -7.69 20.46
C ARG A 279 -21.00 -6.22 20.73
N PRO A 280 -21.26 -5.70 21.96
CA PRO A 280 -21.01 -4.30 22.26
C PRO A 280 -19.52 -3.89 22.12
N ALA A 281 -18.55 -4.74 22.52
CA ALA A 281 -17.14 -4.37 22.36
C ALA A 281 -16.75 -4.29 20.88
N THR A 282 -17.24 -5.19 20.04
CA THR A 282 -17.02 -5.11 18.58
C THR A 282 -17.65 -3.83 18.00
N ALA A 283 -18.88 -3.47 18.41
CA ALA A 283 -19.54 -2.24 17.98
C ALA A 283 -18.75 -0.99 18.41
N ILE A 284 -18.30 -0.95 19.67
CA ILE A 284 -17.48 0.14 20.20
C ILE A 284 -16.14 0.22 19.46
N ALA A 285 -15.44 -0.90 19.26
CA ALA A 285 -14.16 -0.93 18.56
C ALA A 285 -14.27 -0.37 17.14
N VAL A 286 -15.26 -0.84 16.36
CA VAL A 286 -15.50 -0.33 14.99
C VAL A 286 -15.79 1.17 14.99
N THR A 287 -16.58 1.65 15.94
CA THR A 287 -16.93 3.08 16.03
C THR A 287 -15.72 3.91 16.48
N ALA A 288 -14.91 3.40 17.42
CA ALA A 288 -13.77 4.09 18.00
C ALA A 288 -12.64 4.32 16.98
N LEU A 289 -12.52 3.49 15.94
CA LEU A 289 -11.52 3.69 14.87
C LEU A 289 -11.65 5.06 14.19
N TRP A 290 -12.85 5.61 14.05
CA TRP A 290 -13.05 6.90 13.37
C TRP A 290 -12.50 8.09 14.16
N PRO A 291 -12.89 8.32 15.43
CA PRO A 291 -12.31 9.38 16.24
C PRO A 291 -10.82 9.15 16.52
N GLU A 292 -10.36 7.90 16.62
CA GLU A 292 -8.95 7.58 16.77
C GLU A 292 -8.14 8.06 15.56
N MET A 293 -8.59 7.74 14.34
CA MET A 293 -7.92 8.18 13.12
C MET A 293 -7.95 9.69 12.96
N LEU A 294 -9.04 10.37 13.35
CA LEU A 294 -9.09 11.83 13.37
C LEU A 294 -8.11 12.42 14.38
N ALA A 295 -7.99 11.84 15.57
CA ALA A 295 -7.04 12.28 16.59
C ALA A 295 -5.58 12.10 16.11
N LEU A 296 -5.26 10.95 15.51
CA LEU A 296 -3.93 10.69 14.94
C LEU A 296 -3.60 11.68 13.81
N SER A 297 -4.59 12.02 13.00
CA SER A 297 -4.45 13.02 11.93
C SER A 297 -4.22 14.42 12.49
N ALA A 298 -4.97 14.83 13.53
CA ALA A 298 -4.76 16.10 14.24
C ALA A 298 -3.36 16.20 14.85
N LEU A 299 -2.83 15.09 15.35
CA LEU A 299 -1.48 14.97 15.89
C LEU A 299 -0.40 14.80 14.79
N LYS A 300 -0.76 14.80 13.51
CA LYS A 300 0.13 14.58 12.37
C LYS A 300 0.91 13.25 12.45
N LYS A 301 0.30 12.24 13.04
CA LYS A 301 0.88 10.89 13.17
C LYS A 301 0.44 9.95 12.08
N TYR A 302 -0.79 10.14 11.53
CA TYR A 302 -1.31 9.29 10.47
C TYR A 302 -2.23 10.10 9.51
N PRO A 303 -2.13 9.90 8.19
CA PRO A 303 -2.98 10.61 7.21
C PRO A 303 -4.42 10.14 7.31
N PHE A 304 -5.39 11.08 7.29
CA PHE A 304 -6.81 10.75 7.36
C PHE A 304 -7.39 10.52 5.97
N LEU A 305 -7.98 9.37 5.77
CA LEU A 305 -8.67 8.97 4.54
C LEU A 305 -7.85 9.20 3.26
N ASP A 306 -6.56 8.85 3.29
CA ASP A 306 -5.84 8.56 2.07
C ASP A 306 -6.27 7.18 1.56
N GLU A 307 -6.52 7.06 0.28
CA GLU A 307 -7.09 5.87 -0.33
C GLU A 307 -6.22 4.61 -0.20
N ARG A 308 -4.90 4.76 0.00
CA ARG A 308 -3.97 3.65 0.19
C ARG A 308 -3.85 3.26 1.65
N THR A 309 -3.47 4.22 2.48
CA THR A 309 -3.20 3.95 3.90
C THR A 309 -4.45 3.64 4.70
N SER A 310 -5.63 4.09 4.24
CA SER A 310 -6.92 3.82 4.89
C SER A 310 -7.65 2.56 4.36
N THR A 311 -6.99 1.71 3.57
CA THR A 311 -7.58 0.48 3.02
C THR A 311 -8.20 -0.40 4.11
N PHE A 312 -7.58 -0.50 5.29
CA PHE A 312 -8.12 -1.25 6.42
C PHE A 312 -9.47 -0.68 6.91
N LEU A 313 -9.59 0.64 6.99
CA LEU A 313 -10.81 1.30 7.45
C LEU A 313 -11.96 1.11 6.46
N PHE A 314 -11.65 1.11 5.16
CA PHE A 314 -12.66 0.81 4.12
C PHE A 314 -13.12 -0.63 4.17
N ALA A 315 -12.23 -1.59 4.32
CA ALA A 315 -12.60 -2.99 4.45
C ALA A 315 -13.52 -3.21 5.67
N VAL A 316 -13.21 -2.59 6.81
CA VAL A 316 -14.06 -2.61 8.00
C VAL A 316 -15.42 -1.97 7.73
N THR A 317 -15.44 -0.79 7.09
CA THR A 317 -16.67 -0.06 6.77
C THR A 317 -17.59 -0.86 5.86
N VAL A 318 -17.05 -1.47 4.82
CA VAL A 318 -17.81 -2.32 3.89
C VAL A 318 -18.43 -3.52 4.61
N VAL A 319 -17.68 -4.18 5.49
CA VAL A 319 -18.19 -5.32 6.26
C VAL A 319 -19.30 -4.89 7.21
N VAL A 320 -19.12 -3.76 7.89
CA VAL A 320 -20.12 -3.22 8.82
C VAL A 320 -21.39 -2.78 8.08
N ALA A 321 -21.25 -2.12 6.93
CA ALA A 321 -22.39 -1.76 6.08
C ALA A 321 -23.15 -3.00 5.59
N ALA A 322 -22.44 -4.06 5.18
CA ALA A 322 -23.05 -5.34 4.78
C ALA A 322 -23.86 -5.98 5.94
N ILE A 323 -23.34 -5.91 7.17
CA ILE A 323 -24.06 -6.32 8.37
C ILE A 323 -25.29 -5.42 8.56
N GLY A 324 -25.19 -4.12 8.30
CA GLY A 324 -26.31 -3.17 8.35
C GLY A 324 -27.42 -3.52 7.37
N VAL A 325 -27.09 -3.79 6.11
CA VAL A 325 -28.06 -4.25 5.10
C VAL A 325 -28.80 -5.51 5.57
N ALA A 326 -28.06 -6.53 6.03
CA ALA A 326 -28.67 -7.77 6.52
C ALA A 326 -29.49 -7.56 7.80
N GLY A 327 -29.09 -6.62 8.68
CA GLY A 327 -29.81 -6.20 9.86
C GLY A 327 -31.15 -5.55 9.51
N LEU A 328 -31.15 -4.59 8.60
CA LEU A 328 -32.35 -3.93 8.09
C LEU A 328 -33.29 -4.94 7.42
N ALA A 329 -32.76 -5.83 6.57
CA ALA A 329 -33.54 -6.90 5.95
C ALA A 329 -34.19 -7.83 7.00
N SER A 330 -33.54 -8.05 8.14
CA SER A 330 -34.11 -8.87 9.24
C SER A 330 -35.25 -8.18 9.98
N LEU A 331 -35.30 -6.84 10.01
CA LEU A 331 -36.38 -6.06 10.60
C LEU A 331 -37.67 -6.12 9.75
N VAL A 332 -37.55 -6.15 8.44
CA VAL A 332 -38.71 -6.27 7.50
C VAL A 332 -39.18 -7.71 7.31
N ARG A 333 -38.51 -8.69 7.94
CA ARG A 333 -38.86 -10.12 7.88
C ARG A 333 -40.32 -10.44 8.16
N PRO A 334 -41.01 -9.84 9.14
CA PRO A 334 -42.45 -10.11 9.39
C PRO A 334 -43.32 -9.77 8.17
N TRP A 335 -42.89 -8.83 7.35
CA TRP A 335 -43.62 -8.30 6.19
C TRP A 335 -43.21 -8.94 4.86
N LEU A 336 -42.04 -9.55 4.81
CA LEU A 336 -41.46 -10.10 3.59
C LEU A 336 -41.19 -11.60 3.81
N LYS A 337 -41.80 -12.46 2.99
CA LYS A 337 -41.39 -13.87 2.89
C LYS A 337 -39.89 -13.94 2.57
N GLY A 338 -39.15 -14.88 3.17
CA GLY A 338 -37.67 -14.97 3.10
C GLY A 338 -37.08 -14.88 1.68
N ALA A 339 -37.86 -15.21 0.64
CA ALA A 339 -37.48 -15.03 -0.77
C ALA A 339 -37.23 -13.56 -1.17
N VAL A 340 -38.02 -12.61 -0.63
CA VAL A 340 -37.88 -11.18 -0.97
C VAL A 340 -36.64 -10.59 -0.30
N ALA A 341 -36.32 -10.99 0.94
CA ALA A 341 -35.07 -10.56 1.59
C ALA A 341 -33.84 -11.09 0.85
N ALA A 342 -33.88 -12.33 0.33
CA ALA A 342 -32.84 -12.88 -0.51
C ALA A 342 -32.74 -12.14 -1.86
N LEU A 343 -33.86 -11.76 -2.46
CA LEU A 343 -33.90 -10.98 -3.70
C LEU A 343 -33.32 -9.57 -3.51
N VAL A 344 -33.66 -8.88 -2.42
CA VAL A 344 -33.08 -7.56 -2.09
C VAL A 344 -31.58 -7.66 -1.88
N ALA A 345 -31.10 -8.69 -1.17
CA ALA A 345 -29.67 -8.91 -0.97
C ALA A 345 -28.94 -9.22 -2.30
N ALA A 346 -29.55 -10.05 -3.15
CA ALA A 346 -29.02 -10.34 -4.48
C ALA A 346 -29.01 -9.08 -5.37
N ALA A 347 -30.07 -8.29 -5.38
CA ALA A 347 -30.15 -7.03 -6.10
C ALA A 347 -29.09 -6.01 -5.61
N ALA A 348 -28.88 -5.90 -4.29
CA ALA A 348 -27.82 -5.07 -3.73
C ALA A 348 -26.42 -5.55 -4.14
N ALA A 349 -26.18 -6.86 -4.12
CA ALA A 349 -24.92 -7.44 -4.58
C ALA A 349 -24.67 -7.21 -6.07
N VAL A 350 -25.71 -7.36 -6.90
CA VAL A 350 -25.65 -7.07 -8.35
C VAL A 350 -25.40 -5.58 -8.58
N ALA A 351 -26.14 -4.69 -7.91
CA ALA A 351 -25.95 -3.24 -8.03
C ALA A 351 -24.55 -2.82 -7.64
N PHE A 352 -24.01 -3.38 -6.53
CA PHE A 352 -22.65 -3.12 -6.11
C PHE A 352 -21.62 -3.65 -7.12
N THR A 353 -21.85 -4.87 -7.65
CA THR A 353 -20.97 -5.47 -8.67
C THR A 353 -20.93 -4.63 -9.95
N VAL A 354 -22.10 -4.16 -10.41
CA VAL A 354 -22.22 -3.28 -11.59
C VAL A 354 -21.52 -1.95 -11.35
N ALA A 355 -21.74 -1.33 -10.18
CA ALA A 355 -21.09 -0.06 -9.82
C ALA A 355 -19.57 -0.18 -9.68
N ALA A 356 -19.06 -1.31 -9.19
CA ALA A 356 -17.64 -1.56 -9.02
C ALA A 356 -16.94 -2.00 -10.33
N GLN A 357 -17.68 -2.50 -11.32
CA GLN A 357 -17.11 -3.08 -12.55
C GLN A 357 -16.12 -2.15 -13.28
N PRO A 358 -16.34 -0.83 -13.44
CA PRO A 358 -15.39 0.06 -14.10
C PRO A 358 -14.03 0.10 -13.40
N TYR A 359 -14.02 -0.11 -12.08
CA TYR A 359 -12.83 -0.04 -11.24
C TYR A 359 -12.11 -1.39 -11.10
N VAL A 360 -12.84 -2.50 -11.23
CA VAL A 360 -12.34 -3.88 -11.08
C VAL A 360 -11.32 -4.25 -12.15
N ARG A 361 -11.50 -3.77 -13.36
CA ARG A 361 -10.63 -4.06 -14.51
C ARG A 361 -9.81 -2.86 -14.97
N SER A 362 -9.76 -1.77 -14.19
CA SER A 362 -8.92 -0.65 -14.55
C SER A 362 -7.45 -1.04 -14.41
N HIS A 363 -6.75 -1.14 -15.51
CA HIS A 363 -5.30 -1.31 -15.56
C HIS A 363 -4.62 0.03 -15.19
N SER A 364 -4.88 0.50 -13.97
CA SER A 364 -4.45 1.83 -13.50
C SER A 364 -3.06 1.83 -12.86
N ILE A 365 -2.31 0.73 -12.94
CA ILE A 365 -0.92 0.70 -12.47
C ILE A 365 -0.10 1.65 -13.34
N PRO A 366 0.56 2.66 -12.76
CA PRO A 366 1.39 3.57 -13.53
C PRO A 366 2.46 2.81 -14.30
N HIS A 367 2.60 3.11 -15.59
CA HIS A 367 3.62 2.46 -16.41
C HIS A 367 4.99 3.07 -16.12
N ASP A 368 5.94 2.21 -15.70
CA ASP A 368 7.33 2.59 -15.47
C ASP A 368 8.23 1.81 -16.44
N TYR A 369 9.08 2.54 -17.16
CA TYR A 369 9.92 1.97 -18.21
C TYR A 369 11.30 1.51 -17.73
N VAL A 370 11.62 1.65 -16.44
CA VAL A 370 12.97 1.35 -15.91
C VAL A 370 13.37 -0.10 -16.15
N ARG A 371 12.42 -1.05 -16.11
CA ARG A 371 12.69 -2.45 -16.46
C ARG A 371 13.24 -2.59 -17.88
N ASP A 372 12.58 -1.97 -18.82
CA ASP A 372 12.94 -2.08 -20.25
C ASP A 372 14.23 -1.31 -20.56
N GLN A 373 14.43 -0.17 -19.88
CA GLN A 373 15.69 0.59 -19.94
C GLN A 373 16.86 -0.24 -19.38
N ALA A 374 16.71 -0.85 -18.21
CA ALA A 374 17.75 -1.67 -17.59
C ALA A 374 18.11 -2.89 -18.45
N ARG A 375 17.11 -3.56 -19.04
CA ARG A 375 17.31 -4.69 -19.96
C ARG A 375 18.04 -4.26 -21.23
N TYR A 376 17.61 -3.15 -21.82
CA TYR A 376 18.24 -2.60 -23.02
C TYR A 376 19.73 -2.27 -22.77
N LEU A 377 20.01 -1.57 -21.67
CA LEU A 377 21.38 -1.22 -21.28
C LEU A 377 22.25 -2.45 -21.00
N ALA A 378 21.69 -3.47 -20.35
CA ALA A 378 22.41 -4.71 -20.08
C ALA A 378 22.85 -5.43 -21.38
N ALA A 379 22.08 -5.28 -22.46
CA ALA A 379 22.37 -5.87 -23.77
C ALA A 379 23.24 -4.99 -24.68
N HIS A 380 23.18 -3.65 -24.55
CA HIS A 380 23.73 -2.72 -25.56
C HIS A 380 24.77 -1.74 -25.03
N ALA A 381 24.89 -1.57 -23.69
CA ALA A 381 25.90 -0.67 -23.15
C ALA A 381 27.28 -1.31 -23.20
N ALA A 382 28.23 -0.62 -23.84
CA ALA A 382 29.62 -1.05 -23.89
C ALA A 382 30.29 -0.95 -22.49
N PRO A 383 31.35 -1.69 -22.21
CA PRO A 383 32.07 -1.62 -20.92
C PRO A 383 32.51 -0.22 -20.51
N GLY A 384 32.87 0.63 -21.47
CA GLY A 384 33.29 2.02 -21.26
C GLY A 384 32.11 3.01 -21.14
N ASP A 385 30.87 2.62 -21.45
CA ASP A 385 29.74 3.53 -21.40
C ASP A 385 29.41 3.91 -19.95
N VAL A 386 28.96 5.15 -19.75
CA VAL A 386 28.51 5.67 -18.45
C VAL A 386 26.98 5.68 -18.38
N ILE A 387 26.44 5.21 -17.29
CA ILE A 387 25.00 5.16 -17.07
C ILE A 387 24.65 6.11 -15.92
N VAL A 388 23.86 7.12 -16.22
CA VAL A 388 23.33 8.06 -15.22
C VAL A 388 21.88 7.72 -14.95
N VAL A 389 21.54 7.51 -13.68
CA VAL A 389 20.22 7.12 -13.23
C VAL A 389 19.64 8.28 -12.44
N ASN A 390 18.44 8.78 -12.80
CA ASN A 390 17.79 9.80 -11.99
C ASN A 390 17.34 9.22 -10.63
N LEU A 391 17.16 10.09 -9.65
CA LEU A 391 16.91 9.68 -8.26
C LEU A 391 15.69 8.77 -8.11
N SER A 392 14.58 9.09 -8.78
CA SER A 392 13.34 8.31 -8.72
C SER A 392 13.46 6.93 -9.39
N SER A 393 14.36 6.77 -10.36
CA SER A 393 14.62 5.48 -11.02
C SER A 393 15.60 4.58 -10.25
N ASN A 394 16.24 5.07 -9.19
CA ASN A 394 17.28 4.37 -8.44
C ASN A 394 16.85 2.96 -8.01
N TRP A 395 15.70 2.83 -7.36
CA TRP A 395 15.21 1.52 -6.87
C TRP A 395 14.83 0.58 -8.00
N GLY A 396 14.13 1.10 -9.02
CA GLY A 396 13.76 0.32 -10.21
C GLY A 396 14.98 -0.17 -10.96
N PHE A 397 15.96 0.70 -11.15
CA PHE A 397 17.20 0.32 -11.79
C PHE A 397 17.94 -0.76 -10.97
N ALA A 398 18.09 -0.57 -9.66
CA ALA A 398 18.73 -1.56 -8.79
C ALA A 398 17.99 -2.91 -8.76
N TYR A 399 16.64 -2.90 -8.87
CA TYR A 399 15.86 -4.13 -8.93
C TYR A 399 16.09 -4.91 -10.23
N TYR A 400 16.07 -4.22 -11.38
CA TYR A 400 16.14 -4.86 -12.69
C TYR A 400 17.57 -5.03 -13.24
N TRP A 401 18.55 -4.28 -12.72
CA TRP A 401 19.93 -4.38 -13.16
C TRP A 401 20.53 -5.75 -12.84
N PRO A 402 21.34 -6.36 -13.76
CA PRO A 402 21.89 -7.70 -13.57
C PRO A 402 22.71 -7.90 -12.31
N VAL A 403 23.46 -6.90 -11.91
CA VAL A 403 24.32 -6.95 -10.72
C VAL A 403 23.58 -6.35 -9.55
N GLY A 404 23.57 -7.04 -8.40
CA GLY A 404 22.94 -6.56 -7.19
C GLY A 404 23.59 -5.28 -6.67
N ALA A 405 22.78 -4.43 -6.07
CA ALA A 405 23.22 -3.21 -5.42
C ALA A 405 22.89 -3.29 -3.93
N PRO A 406 23.84 -3.05 -3.00
CA PRO A 406 23.53 -2.94 -1.59
C PRO A 406 22.75 -1.65 -1.29
N ALA A 407 22.05 -1.64 -0.16
CA ALA A 407 21.42 -0.44 0.35
C ALA A 407 22.37 0.32 1.27
N ARG A 408 22.21 1.64 1.29
CA ARG A 408 22.76 2.50 2.35
C ARG A 408 21.70 3.48 2.82
N ARG A 409 21.89 4.05 3.98
CA ARG A 409 21.02 5.13 4.46
C ARG A 409 21.11 6.31 3.49
N ALA A 410 19.97 6.81 3.06
CA ALA A 410 19.91 8.00 2.24
C ALA A 410 20.14 9.25 3.10
N ASP A 411 20.62 10.33 2.46
CA ASP A 411 20.57 11.65 3.06
C ASP A 411 19.10 12.07 3.19
N PRO A 412 18.59 12.35 4.41
CA PRO A 412 17.19 12.71 4.63
C PRO A 412 16.75 13.97 3.88
N ALA A 413 17.69 14.87 3.55
CA ALA A 413 17.42 16.07 2.76
C ALA A 413 17.13 15.75 1.27
N VAL A 414 17.62 14.63 0.79
CA VAL A 414 17.55 14.22 -0.62
C VAL A 414 16.50 13.15 -0.86
N LEU A 415 16.49 12.13 0.00
CA LEU A 415 15.65 10.95 -0.15
C LEU A 415 15.30 10.37 1.22
N GLN A 416 14.11 9.85 1.35
CA GLN A 416 13.68 9.21 2.60
C GLN A 416 14.15 7.75 2.67
N GLY A 417 14.60 7.34 3.85
CA GLY A 417 14.92 5.96 4.15
C GLY A 417 16.29 5.53 3.62
N TYR A 418 16.32 4.84 2.51
CA TYR A 418 17.54 4.26 1.95
C TYR A 418 17.65 4.49 0.43
N GLU A 419 18.88 4.42 -0.06
CA GLU A 419 19.17 4.41 -1.49
C GLU A 419 19.94 3.14 -1.87
N ALA A 420 19.79 2.66 -3.11
CA ALA A 420 20.68 1.66 -3.67
C ALA A 420 21.94 2.36 -4.20
N TYR A 421 23.10 1.75 -4.01
CA TYR A 421 24.37 2.21 -4.59
C TYR A 421 25.08 1.06 -5.29
N PHE A 422 26.01 1.38 -6.18
CA PHE A 422 26.61 0.40 -7.08
C PHE A 422 28.13 0.31 -6.87
N PRO A 423 28.61 -0.28 -5.74
CA PRO A 423 30.03 -0.42 -5.48
C PRO A 423 30.67 -1.33 -6.53
N GLY A 424 31.88 -1.02 -6.95
CA GLY A 424 32.57 -1.77 -8.00
C GLY A 424 32.02 -1.57 -9.43
N GLN A 425 31.01 -0.71 -9.59
CA GLN A 425 30.47 -0.32 -10.90
C GLN A 425 30.62 1.18 -11.11
N PRO A 426 31.85 1.70 -11.32
CA PRO A 426 32.12 3.15 -11.41
C PRO A 426 31.38 3.81 -12.57
N ARG A 427 30.97 3.02 -13.58
CA ARG A 427 30.20 3.52 -14.73
C ARG A 427 28.74 3.89 -14.40
N ILE A 428 28.20 3.45 -13.25
CA ILE A 428 26.83 3.79 -12.82
C ILE A 428 26.89 4.96 -11.84
N ILE A 429 26.16 6.02 -12.17
CA ILE A 429 26.05 7.24 -11.37
C ILE A 429 24.58 7.48 -11.06
N VAL A 430 24.22 7.51 -9.78
CA VAL A 430 22.89 7.90 -9.34
C VAL A 430 22.90 9.39 -9.02
N ALA A 431 22.00 10.17 -9.63
CA ALA A 431 21.83 11.57 -9.30
C ALA A 431 21.30 11.70 -7.86
N ARG A 432 21.98 12.50 -7.03
CA ARG A 432 21.65 12.66 -5.60
C ARG A 432 20.69 13.81 -5.31
N GLY A 433 20.11 14.43 -6.33
CA GLY A 433 19.14 15.51 -6.20
C GLY A 433 18.23 15.56 -7.41
N ARG A 434 17.05 16.15 -7.21
CA ARG A 434 16.09 16.46 -8.27
C ARG A 434 16.21 17.91 -8.74
N ASP A 435 16.98 18.69 -8.01
CA ASP A 435 17.29 20.10 -8.27
C ASP A 435 18.39 20.26 -9.32
N PRO A 436 18.58 21.46 -9.89
CA PRO A 436 19.62 21.71 -10.88
C PRO A 436 21.04 21.39 -10.40
N ALA A 437 21.34 21.58 -9.12
CA ALA A 437 22.68 21.32 -8.57
C ALA A 437 23.00 19.82 -8.53
N GLY A 438 22.07 19.01 -8.04
CA GLY A 438 22.21 17.55 -7.99
C GLY A 438 22.32 16.91 -9.38
N VAL A 439 21.53 17.40 -10.33
CA VAL A 439 21.57 16.95 -11.73
C VAL A 439 22.90 17.35 -12.40
N ASN A 440 23.34 18.61 -12.25
CA ASN A 440 24.63 19.07 -12.81
C ASN A 440 25.81 18.29 -12.26
N THR A 441 25.81 18.00 -10.95
CA THR A 441 26.87 17.19 -10.33
C THR A 441 26.94 15.79 -10.96
N ALA A 442 25.81 15.13 -11.18
CA ALA A 442 25.78 13.83 -11.82
C ALA A 442 26.26 13.85 -13.26
N LEU A 443 25.87 14.86 -14.04
CA LEU A 443 26.34 15.02 -15.44
C LEU A 443 27.83 15.36 -15.52
N THR A 444 28.34 16.25 -14.68
CA THR A 444 29.76 16.60 -14.62
C THR A 444 30.59 15.36 -14.32
N LEU A 445 30.18 14.55 -13.35
CA LEU A 445 30.85 13.29 -13.01
C LEU A 445 30.79 12.29 -14.18
N ALA A 446 29.66 12.21 -14.88
CA ALA A 446 29.48 11.35 -16.03
C ALA A 446 30.42 11.76 -17.22
N LEU A 447 30.50 13.04 -17.48
CA LEU A 447 31.43 13.57 -18.51
C LEU A 447 32.89 13.29 -18.16
N ALA A 448 33.27 13.51 -16.90
CA ALA A 448 34.65 13.22 -16.46
C ALA A 448 35.01 11.74 -16.66
N ARG A 449 34.09 10.83 -16.37
CA ARG A 449 34.28 9.38 -16.57
C ARG A 449 34.28 8.99 -18.05
N ALA A 450 33.33 9.53 -18.83
CA ALA A 450 33.26 9.25 -20.25
C ALA A 450 34.52 9.67 -21.01
N ARG A 451 35.19 10.76 -20.58
CA ARG A 451 36.48 11.21 -21.16
C ARG A 451 37.62 10.23 -20.93
N GLN A 452 37.53 9.32 -19.96
CA GLN A 452 38.58 8.33 -19.68
C GLN A 452 38.61 7.19 -20.71
N HIS A 453 37.55 7.01 -21.47
CA HIS A 453 37.43 5.95 -22.47
C HIS A 453 37.01 6.55 -23.81
N PRO A 454 37.85 6.44 -24.86
CA PRO A 454 37.45 6.88 -26.19
C PRO A 454 36.15 6.19 -26.62
N CYS A 455 35.26 6.95 -27.23
CA CYS A 455 33.96 6.46 -27.73
C CYS A 455 32.93 6.07 -26.67
N SER A 456 33.11 6.42 -25.41
CA SER A 456 32.08 6.23 -24.37
C SER A 456 30.82 7.02 -24.65
N ARG A 457 29.68 6.36 -24.49
CA ARG A 457 28.37 7.01 -24.51
C ARG A 457 27.94 7.28 -23.08
N ILE A 458 27.16 8.33 -22.89
CA ILE A 458 26.46 8.60 -21.62
C ILE A 458 24.99 8.26 -21.84
N TRP A 459 24.49 7.32 -21.06
CA TRP A 459 23.10 6.90 -21.05
C TRP A 459 22.38 7.53 -19.88
N LEU A 460 21.20 8.14 -20.11
CA LEU A 460 20.34 8.67 -19.04
C LEU A 460 19.13 7.78 -18.88
N VAL A 461 19.06 7.09 -17.74
CA VAL A 461 17.89 6.35 -17.27
C VAL A 461 16.97 7.34 -16.56
N ARG A 462 15.76 7.54 -17.09
CA ARG A 462 14.82 8.52 -16.55
C ARG A 462 13.42 7.92 -16.48
N SER A 463 12.86 7.92 -15.29
CA SER A 463 11.47 7.58 -15.06
C SER A 463 10.92 8.41 -13.91
N HIS A 464 9.60 8.56 -13.85
CA HIS A 464 8.90 9.24 -12.78
C HIS A 464 9.42 10.67 -12.50
N LEU A 465 9.72 11.41 -13.56
CA LEU A 465 10.19 12.79 -13.45
C LEU A 465 9.04 13.73 -13.12
N SER A 466 9.21 14.57 -12.10
CA SER A 466 8.40 15.77 -11.96
C SER A 466 8.70 16.77 -13.08
N ALA A 467 7.76 17.69 -13.36
CA ALA A 467 7.98 18.75 -14.34
C ALA A 467 9.24 19.58 -14.00
N ALA A 468 9.43 19.89 -12.71
CA ALA A 468 10.60 20.64 -12.22
C ALA A 468 11.91 19.86 -12.43
N GLU A 469 11.93 18.56 -12.11
CA GLU A 469 13.09 17.71 -12.35
C GLU A 469 13.41 17.58 -13.84
N GLY A 470 12.39 17.40 -14.69
CA GLY A 470 12.54 17.37 -16.15
C GLY A 470 13.14 18.66 -16.71
N ALA A 471 12.71 19.82 -16.19
CA ALA A 471 13.29 21.11 -16.53
C ALA A 471 14.75 21.23 -16.07
N ALA A 472 15.09 20.76 -14.87
CA ALA A 472 16.44 20.75 -14.35
C ALA A 472 17.39 19.92 -15.24
N TRP A 473 16.97 18.72 -15.64
CA TRP A 473 17.73 17.88 -16.59
C TRP A 473 17.96 18.60 -17.93
N THR A 474 16.92 19.24 -18.48
CA THR A 474 17.01 19.96 -19.75
C THR A 474 17.96 21.15 -19.65
N ALA A 475 17.88 21.92 -18.57
CA ALA A 475 18.76 23.04 -18.33
C ALA A 475 20.23 22.60 -18.16
N ALA A 476 20.48 21.57 -17.37
CA ALA A 476 21.80 21.04 -17.12
C ALA A 476 22.47 20.49 -18.39
N LEU A 477 21.73 19.79 -19.26
CA LEU A 477 22.24 19.32 -20.55
C LEU A 477 22.62 20.48 -21.44
N ARG A 478 21.81 21.53 -21.53
CA ARG A 478 22.13 22.75 -22.32
C ARG A 478 23.35 23.47 -21.76
N GLN A 479 23.47 23.64 -20.45
CA GLN A 479 24.58 24.29 -19.79
C GLN A 479 25.92 23.57 -20.06
N GLN A 480 25.88 22.25 -20.14
CA GLN A 480 27.05 21.40 -20.43
C GLN A 480 27.33 21.27 -21.95
N GLY A 481 26.57 21.95 -22.80
CA GLY A 481 26.69 21.82 -24.26
C GLY A 481 26.37 20.42 -24.78
N LEU A 482 25.42 19.73 -24.15
CA LEU A 482 25.07 18.36 -24.47
C LEU A 482 23.72 18.29 -25.21
N VAL A 483 23.64 17.39 -26.18
CA VAL A 483 22.41 17.06 -26.90
C VAL A 483 22.02 15.63 -26.53
N SER A 484 20.76 15.42 -26.29
CA SER A 484 20.22 14.11 -26.01
C SER A 484 19.39 13.58 -27.18
N THR A 485 19.59 12.31 -27.52
CA THR A 485 18.78 11.56 -28.48
C THR A 485 18.13 10.37 -27.83
N ARG A 486 17.05 9.81 -28.44
CA ARG A 486 16.41 8.61 -27.92
C ARG A 486 17.36 7.42 -27.95
N GLY A 487 17.41 6.67 -26.86
CA GLY A 487 18.34 5.56 -26.64
C GLY A 487 17.77 4.15 -26.93
N GLY A 488 16.83 4.02 -27.85
CA GLY A 488 16.32 2.71 -28.27
C GLY A 488 15.12 2.18 -27.47
N THR A 489 14.84 2.72 -26.31
CA THR A 489 13.62 2.42 -25.53
C THR A 489 13.04 3.68 -24.90
N HIS A 490 11.77 3.63 -24.49
CA HIS A 490 11.08 4.80 -23.95
C HIS A 490 11.77 5.36 -22.70
N GLY A 491 11.90 6.68 -22.64
CA GLY A 491 12.51 7.39 -21.51
C GLY A 491 14.04 7.29 -21.42
N LEU A 492 14.69 6.35 -22.12
CA LEU A 492 16.15 6.25 -22.19
C LEU A 492 16.71 7.28 -23.18
N LEU A 493 17.74 8.01 -22.78
CA LEU A 493 18.43 8.93 -23.66
C LEU A 493 19.90 8.58 -23.77
N VAL A 494 20.48 8.87 -24.95
CA VAL A 494 21.94 8.93 -25.20
C VAL A 494 22.35 10.38 -25.27
N VAL A 495 23.40 10.73 -24.56
CA VAL A 495 23.91 12.10 -24.49
C VAL A 495 25.23 12.18 -25.26
N GLN A 496 25.34 13.20 -26.08
CA GLN A 496 26.53 13.49 -26.90
C GLN A 496 26.87 14.98 -26.81
N PRO A 497 28.14 15.38 -27.00
CA PRO A 497 28.49 16.78 -27.17
C PRO A 497 27.74 17.42 -28.34
N SER A 498 27.32 18.68 -28.21
CA SER A 498 26.72 19.42 -29.30
C SER A 498 27.75 19.63 -30.44
N ARG A 499 27.35 19.51 -31.70
CA ARG A 499 28.21 19.60 -32.90
C ARG A 499 28.95 20.94 -33.11
N GLY A 500 29.08 21.77 -32.09
CA GLY A 500 29.77 23.06 -32.16
C GLY A 500 31.04 23.17 -31.30
N SER A 501 31.40 22.15 -30.51
CA SER A 501 32.64 22.16 -29.75
C SER A 501 33.79 21.67 -30.63
N ALA A 502 34.80 22.49 -30.77
CA ALA A 502 35.91 22.43 -31.75
C ALA A 502 36.91 21.26 -31.63
N SER A 503 36.54 20.17 -31.01
CA SER A 503 37.28 18.90 -31.03
C SER A 503 36.43 17.84 -31.71
N GLY A 504 36.66 17.62 -33.00
CA GLY A 504 35.96 16.61 -33.79
C GLY A 504 36.00 15.23 -33.10
N PRO A 505 34.88 14.48 -33.09
CA PRO A 505 34.86 13.15 -32.52
C PRO A 505 35.84 12.25 -33.27
N ALA A 506 36.75 11.62 -32.54
CA ALA A 506 37.48 10.48 -33.07
C ALA A 506 36.47 9.50 -33.66
N ARG A 507 36.59 9.09 -34.91
CA ARG A 507 35.70 8.12 -35.55
C ARG A 507 35.83 6.81 -34.78
N CYS A 508 34.76 6.47 -34.02
CA CYS A 508 34.72 5.21 -33.31
C CYS A 508 34.54 4.07 -34.31
N PRO A 509 35.42 3.06 -34.34
CA PRO A 509 35.22 1.89 -35.16
C PRO A 509 34.00 1.12 -34.65
N GLY A 510 32.98 0.92 -35.48
CA GLY A 510 31.80 0.09 -35.17
C GLY A 510 30.48 0.81 -34.88
N GLY A 511 30.39 2.12 -35.03
CA GLY A 511 29.14 2.86 -34.93
C GLY A 511 28.26 2.67 -36.17
N GLY A 512 27.65 1.49 -36.33
CA GLY A 512 26.52 1.34 -37.23
C GLY A 512 25.38 2.24 -36.83
N PRO A 513 24.53 2.74 -37.75
CA PRO A 513 23.39 3.57 -37.44
C PRO A 513 22.49 2.81 -36.48
N ALA A 514 21.97 3.50 -35.46
CA ALA A 514 20.94 2.95 -34.59
C ALA A 514 19.80 2.40 -35.45
N PRO A 515 19.30 1.18 -35.21
CA PRO A 515 18.18 0.64 -35.97
C PRO A 515 17.00 1.60 -35.87
N GLY A 516 16.69 2.23 -37.00
CA GLY A 516 15.56 3.10 -37.16
C GLY A 516 14.27 2.27 -37.18
N ARG A 517 13.31 2.77 -36.43
CA ARG A 517 11.87 2.48 -36.33
C ARG A 517 11.45 1.33 -35.45
#